data_fa6eaa9eb9996e32b689fb260f2d2c0c
#
_entry.id   fa6eaa9eb9996e32b689fb260f2d2c0c
#
_cell.length_a   1.000
_cell.length_b   1.000
_cell.length_c   1.000
_cell.angle_alpha   90.00
_cell.angle_beta   90.00
_cell.angle_gamma   90.00
#
_symmetry.space_group_name_H-M   'P 1'
#
loop_
_entity.id
_entity.type
_entity.pdbx_description
1 polymer ?
#
loop_
_entity_poly.entity_id
_entity_poly.type
_entity_poly.pdbx_seq_one_letter_code
_entity_poly.pdbx_strand_id
1 'polypeptide(L)'
;MLTFKPEVMRNEQKVDGTFNVKVRITYQRKVKRLPTSIFVEEKDLTGAFKLKNQRVINEVDDLIRSYQEICASLQVELNNYTLDEIVAYLKEERERPKSVDFIQFCNEWLETTTIKGKKNYKSALHAFVDYLGTDKLNTDQVTSRLLNGFKEFLLIKHERRVLLLQKQGKRVPSNRTVSLYMGSIRHLFNEAKKKYNDYDRNILLIPNSPFEHVDVPKQEATRKRALSAEVVKKIWELPYMLNANGKEKNCLYNLAKDCFILSFALIGINSVDLYSCVEIETM
;
A
#
# COMPACT_ATOMS: atom_id res chain seq x y z
N MET A 1 -7.57 -20.51 33.04
CA MET A 1 -8.10 -21.17 31.84
C MET A 1 -9.13 -20.26 31.22
N LEU A 2 -9.05 -20.00 29.90
CA LEU A 2 -10.01 -19.22 29.14
C LEU A 2 -11.14 -20.15 28.65
N THR A 3 -12.41 -19.76 28.87
CA THR A 3 -13.56 -20.56 28.44
C THR A 3 -14.62 -19.68 27.79
N PHE A 4 -15.29 -20.23 26.77
CA PHE A 4 -16.38 -19.61 26.01
C PHE A 4 -17.63 -20.47 26.15
N LYS A 5 -18.77 -19.86 26.44
CA LYS A 5 -20.06 -20.56 26.52
C LYS A 5 -21.18 -19.66 25.97
N PRO A 6 -22.17 -20.21 25.25
CA PRO A 6 -23.32 -19.45 24.88
C PRO A 6 -24.18 -19.14 26.13
N GLU A 7 -24.74 -17.95 26.19
CA GLU A 7 -25.64 -17.52 27.27
C GLU A 7 -26.72 -16.60 26.71
N VAL A 8 -27.97 -16.82 27.16
CA VAL A 8 -29.11 -15.97 26.86
C VAL A 8 -29.64 -15.43 28.18
N MET A 9 -29.82 -14.12 28.26
CA MET A 9 -30.23 -13.45 29.49
C MET A 9 -31.76 -13.25 29.49
N ARG A 10 -32.44 -13.81 30.50
CA ARG A 10 -33.92 -13.76 30.63
C ARG A 10 -34.45 -12.31 30.74
N ASN A 11 -33.71 -11.43 31.38
CA ASN A 11 -34.05 -10.03 31.62
C ASN A 11 -33.71 -9.07 30.49
N GLU A 12 -33.23 -9.58 29.36
CA GLU A 12 -32.79 -8.75 28.22
C GLU A 12 -33.60 -9.05 26.94
N GLN A 13 -34.91 -9.20 27.09
CA GLN A 13 -35.80 -9.31 25.94
C GLN A 13 -35.89 -7.98 25.23
N LYS A 14 -35.77 -7.99 23.90
CA LYS A 14 -36.00 -6.83 23.07
C LYS A 14 -37.50 -6.53 22.89
N VAL A 15 -37.79 -5.32 22.38
CA VAL A 15 -39.14 -4.86 22.08
C VAL A 15 -39.85 -5.77 21.06
N ASP A 16 -39.08 -6.38 20.17
CA ASP A 16 -39.58 -7.34 19.15
C ASP A 16 -39.79 -8.77 19.69
N GLY A 17 -39.62 -8.99 20.99
CA GLY A 17 -39.80 -10.29 21.64
C GLY A 17 -38.58 -11.23 21.52
N THR A 18 -37.49 -10.82 20.85
CA THR A 18 -36.28 -11.64 20.69
C THR A 18 -35.30 -11.45 21.83
N PHE A 19 -34.39 -12.41 21.99
CA PHE A 19 -33.27 -12.38 22.93
C PHE A 19 -31.95 -12.44 22.19
N ASN A 20 -30.97 -11.60 22.57
CA ASN A 20 -29.62 -11.68 22.01
C ASN A 20 -28.85 -12.87 22.64
N VAL A 21 -28.30 -13.70 21.78
CA VAL A 21 -27.36 -14.74 22.23
C VAL A 21 -26.00 -14.09 22.47
N LYS A 22 -25.47 -14.20 23.69
CA LYS A 22 -24.18 -13.69 24.08
C LYS A 22 -23.17 -14.82 24.24
N VAL A 23 -21.92 -14.55 23.94
CA VAL A 23 -20.83 -15.44 24.31
C VAL A 23 -20.27 -14.99 25.66
N ARG A 24 -20.44 -15.84 26.67
CA ARG A 24 -19.86 -15.67 27.99
C ARG A 24 -18.41 -16.11 27.95
N ILE A 25 -17.51 -15.17 28.24
CA ILE A 25 -16.07 -15.37 28.29
C ILE A 25 -15.65 -15.37 29.75
N THR A 26 -14.97 -16.44 30.19
CA THR A 26 -14.47 -16.54 31.57
C THR A 26 -12.95 -16.72 31.53
N TYR A 27 -12.24 -15.83 32.22
CA TYR A 27 -10.80 -15.88 32.36
C TYR A 27 -10.37 -15.38 33.74
N GLN A 28 -9.45 -16.11 34.40
CA GLN A 28 -8.94 -15.75 35.73
C GLN A 28 -10.06 -15.41 36.77
N ARG A 29 -11.13 -16.19 36.77
CA ARG A 29 -12.33 -16.00 37.64
C ARG A 29 -13.17 -14.75 37.30
N LYS A 30 -12.78 -13.95 36.32
CA LYS A 30 -13.58 -12.82 35.80
C LYS A 30 -14.46 -13.30 34.65
N VAL A 31 -15.64 -12.66 34.49
CA VAL A 31 -16.62 -13.01 33.45
C VAL A 31 -16.98 -11.75 32.69
N LYS A 32 -16.96 -11.85 31.35
CA LYS A 32 -17.55 -10.87 30.45
C LYS A 32 -18.47 -11.53 29.43
N ARG A 33 -19.45 -10.77 28.95
CA ARG A 33 -20.45 -11.21 27.96
C ARG A 33 -20.32 -10.38 26.72
N LEU A 34 -19.99 -11.03 25.62
CA LEU A 34 -19.86 -10.40 24.31
C LEU A 34 -21.15 -10.62 23.53
N PRO A 35 -21.90 -9.55 23.18
CA PRO A 35 -23.10 -9.68 22.36
C PRO A 35 -22.75 -10.17 20.96
N THR A 36 -23.64 -10.99 20.38
CA THR A 36 -23.49 -11.49 19.01
C THR A 36 -24.53 -10.84 18.08
N SER A 37 -24.45 -11.18 16.78
CA SER A 37 -25.49 -10.85 15.81
C SER A 37 -26.66 -11.83 15.80
N ILE A 38 -26.63 -12.85 16.67
CA ILE A 38 -27.61 -13.93 16.71
C ILE A 38 -28.72 -13.56 17.70
N PHE A 39 -29.96 -13.63 17.23
CA PHE A 39 -31.16 -13.40 18.03
C PHE A 39 -32.07 -14.61 17.96
N VAL A 40 -32.71 -14.94 19.09
CA VAL A 40 -33.59 -16.11 19.23
C VAL A 40 -34.91 -15.71 19.83
N GLU A 41 -35.97 -16.44 19.47
CA GLU A 41 -37.29 -16.32 20.09
C GLU A 41 -37.40 -17.27 21.30
N GLU A 42 -38.39 -17.06 22.13
CA GLU A 42 -38.65 -17.90 23.31
C GLU A 42 -38.83 -19.38 22.95
N LYS A 43 -39.44 -19.67 21.79
CA LYS A 43 -39.64 -21.04 21.28
C LYS A 43 -38.32 -21.78 21.00
N ASP A 44 -37.23 -21.08 20.74
CA ASP A 44 -35.91 -21.63 20.49
C ASP A 44 -35.11 -21.91 21.78
N LEU A 45 -35.71 -21.60 22.93
CA LEU A 45 -35.09 -21.76 24.24
C LEU A 45 -35.82 -22.87 25.04
N THR A 46 -35.04 -23.47 25.94
CA THR A 46 -35.60 -24.39 26.96
C THR A 46 -36.18 -23.60 28.13
N GLY A 47 -36.98 -24.21 29.00
CA GLY A 47 -37.45 -23.58 30.25
C GLY A 47 -36.33 -23.07 31.16
N ALA A 48 -35.10 -23.58 31.01
CA ALA A 48 -33.91 -23.12 31.70
C ALA A 48 -33.14 -22.03 30.92
N PHE A 49 -33.72 -21.43 29.89
CA PHE A 49 -33.14 -20.41 29.02
C PHE A 49 -31.81 -20.83 28.32
N LYS A 50 -31.71 -22.11 27.96
CA LYS A 50 -30.63 -22.65 27.14
C LYS A 50 -31.13 -22.81 25.71
N LEU A 51 -30.22 -22.66 24.74
CA LEU A 51 -30.49 -22.85 23.32
C LEU A 51 -31.03 -24.28 23.07
N LYS A 52 -32.11 -24.42 22.32
CA LYS A 52 -32.76 -25.66 21.93
C LYS A 52 -32.64 -25.90 20.42
N ASN A 53 -32.69 -24.85 19.63
CA ASN A 53 -32.64 -24.93 18.18
C ASN A 53 -31.23 -25.32 17.71
N GLN A 54 -31.11 -26.50 17.08
CA GLN A 54 -29.82 -27.06 16.65
C GLN A 54 -29.12 -26.16 15.63
N ARG A 55 -29.84 -25.47 14.76
CA ARG A 55 -29.24 -24.53 13.79
C ARG A 55 -28.53 -23.37 14.50
N VAL A 56 -29.23 -22.80 15.49
CA VAL A 56 -28.65 -21.68 16.28
C VAL A 56 -27.48 -22.17 17.13
N ILE A 57 -27.55 -23.37 17.69
CA ILE A 57 -26.43 -23.97 18.45
C ILE A 57 -25.23 -24.09 17.55
N ASN A 58 -25.36 -24.65 16.36
CA ASN A 58 -24.26 -24.81 15.41
C ASN A 58 -23.65 -23.45 15.02
N GLU A 59 -24.49 -22.43 14.76
CA GLU A 59 -24.01 -21.08 14.41
C GLU A 59 -23.23 -20.43 15.55
N VAL A 60 -23.67 -20.61 16.78
CA VAL A 60 -22.96 -20.10 17.99
C VAL A 60 -21.69 -20.89 18.24
N ASP A 61 -21.69 -22.20 18.03
CA ASP A 61 -20.51 -23.05 18.20
C ASP A 61 -19.42 -22.71 17.17
N ASP A 62 -19.79 -22.41 15.92
CA ASP A 62 -18.85 -21.93 14.89
C ASP A 62 -18.25 -20.56 15.28
N LEU A 63 -19.08 -19.66 15.83
CA LEU A 63 -18.60 -18.38 16.36
C LEU A 63 -17.65 -18.58 17.55
N ILE A 64 -17.97 -19.46 18.49
CA ILE A 64 -17.09 -19.78 19.63
C ILE A 64 -15.79 -20.40 19.14
N ARG A 65 -15.84 -21.27 18.14
CA ARG A 65 -14.62 -21.86 17.54
C ARG A 65 -13.72 -20.79 16.95
N SER A 66 -14.28 -19.83 16.20
CA SER A 66 -13.50 -18.70 15.67
C SER A 66 -12.83 -17.88 16.77
N TYR A 67 -13.52 -17.63 17.90
CA TYR A 67 -12.91 -16.94 19.04
C TYR A 67 -11.80 -17.76 19.71
N GLN A 68 -11.95 -19.07 19.77
CA GLN A 68 -10.90 -19.96 20.29
C GLN A 68 -9.67 -19.95 19.39
N GLU A 69 -9.85 -19.98 18.07
CA GLU A 69 -8.77 -19.88 17.08
C GLU A 69 -8.01 -18.54 17.17
N ILE A 70 -8.75 -17.44 17.29
CA ILE A 70 -8.17 -16.10 17.51
C ILE A 70 -7.36 -16.06 18.80
N CYS A 71 -7.89 -16.60 19.90
CA CYS A 71 -7.16 -16.64 21.17
C CYS A 71 -6.00 -17.64 21.15
N ALA A 72 -6.10 -18.71 20.37
CA ALA A 72 -5.00 -19.67 20.21
C ALA A 72 -3.80 -19.07 19.48
N SER A 73 -4.03 -18.10 18.59
CA SER A 73 -2.93 -17.38 17.91
C SER A 73 -2.11 -16.52 18.87
N LEU A 74 -2.67 -16.07 19.99
CA LEU A 74 -1.96 -15.34 21.04
C LEU A 74 -1.01 -16.21 21.88
N GLN A 75 -1.15 -17.54 21.82
CA GLN A 75 -0.28 -18.54 22.45
C GLN A 75 0.17 -18.18 23.91
N VAL A 76 1.49 -18.08 24.10
CA VAL A 76 2.11 -17.80 25.41
C VAL A 76 1.76 -16.41 25.93
N GLU A 77 1.51 -15.46 25.04
CA GLU A 77 1.19 -14.07 25.42
C GLU A 77 -0.17 -13.94 26.10
N LEU A 78 -1.10 -14.89 25.89
CA LEU A 78 -2.43 -14.88 26.51
C LEU A 78 -2.36 -14.70 28.03
N ASN A 79 -1.29 -15.20 28.68
CA ASN A 79 -1.10 -15.08 30.12
C ASN A 79 -0.85 -13.64 30.59
N ASN A 80 -0.40 -12.77 29.70
CA ASN A 80 -0.10 -11.37 29.98
C ASN A 80 -1.31 -10.45 29.79
N TYR A 81 -2.41 -10.97 29.18
CA TYR A 81 -3.61 -10.19 28.89
C TYR A 81 -4.62 -10.28 30.02
N THR A 82 -5.26 -9.16 30.31
CA THR A 82 -6.47 -9.11 31.13
C THR A 82 -7.70 -9.55 30.31
N LEU A 83 -8.79 -9.91 31.01
CA LEU A 83 -10.04 -10.25 30.32
C LEU A 83 -10.57 -9.09 29.43
N ASP A 84 -10.35 -7.84 29.85
CA ASP A 84 -10.79 -6.66 29.11
C ASP A 84 -10.02 -6.51 27.81
N GLU A 85 -8.72 -6.72 27.82
CA GLU A 85 -7.86 -6.70 26.64
C GLU A 85 -8.20 -7.84 25.68
N ILE A 86 -8.47 -9.05 26.20
CA ILE A 86 -8.90 -10.19 25.37
C ILE A 86 -10.23 -9.86 24.66
N VAL A 87 -11.19 -9.27 25.37
CA VAL A 87 -12.49 -8.90 24.79
C VAL A 87 -12.34 -7.77 23.76
N ALA A 88 -11.47 -6.79 24.02
CA ALA A 88 -11.16 -5.72 23.09
C ALA A 88 -10.56 -6.28 21.80
N TYR A 89 -9.58 -7.17 21.96
CA TYR A 89 -8.92 -7.87 20.85
C TYR A 89 -9.90 -8.69 20.00
N LEU A 90 -10.77 -9.47 20.61
CA LEU A 90 -11.81 -10.25 19.92
C LEU A 90 -12.79 -9.38 19.15
N LYS A 91 -13.13 -8.18 19.66
CA LYS A 91 -13.97 -7.21 18.94
C LYS A 91 -13.25 -6.64 17.72
N GLU A 92 -12.00 -6.22 17.90
CA GLU A 92 -11.16 -5.69 16.85
C GLU A 92 -10.97 -6.69 15.71
N GLU A 93 -10.65 -7.96 16.04
CA GLU A 93 -10.51 -9.04 15.06
C GLU A 93 -11.84 -9.36 14.32
N ARG A 94 -12.96 -9.25 14.99
CA ARG A 94 -14.28 -9.45 14.38
C ARG A 94 -14.64 -8.34 13.39
N GLU A 95 -14.25 -7.11 13.69
CA GLU A 95 -14.49 -5.92 12.85
C GLU A 95 -13.44 -5.78 11.74
N ARG A 96 -12.35 -6.54 11.82
CA ARG A 96 -11.27 -6.52 10.82
C ARG A 96 -11.82 -6.96 9.45
N PRO A 97 -11.57 -6.20 8.39
CA PRO A 97 -12.00 -6.59 7.05
C PRO A 97 -11.34 -7.92 6.66
N LYS A 98 -12.14 -8.85 6.13
CA LYS A 98 -11.65 -10.17 5.68
C LYS A 98 -10.83 -10.10 4.39
N SER A 99 -10.97 -9.04 3.63
CA SER A 99 -10.21 -8.75 2.42
C SER A 99 -10.02 -7.25 2.27
N VAL A 100 -8.97 -6.85 1.59
CA VAL A 100 -8.63 -5.45 1.32
C VAL A 100 -8.78 -5.22 -0.18
N ASP A 101 -9.59 -4.24 -0.57
CA ASP A 101 -9.58 -3.74 -1.95
C ASP A 101 -8.27 -2.97 -2.19
N PHE A 102 -7.41 -3.57 -3.02
CA PHE A 102 -6.08 -3.06 -3.31
C PHE A 102 -6.13 -1.74 -4.09
N ILE A 103 -7.07 -1.59 -5.03
CA ILE A 103 -7.18 -0.38 -5.84
C ILE A 103 -7.69 0.79 -5.00
N GLN A 104 -8.69 0.54 -4.16
CA GLN A 104 -9.17 1.55 -3.21
C GLN A 104 -8.04 1.99 -2.27
N PHE A 105 -7.33 1.05 -1.67
CA PHE A 105 -6.17 1.34 -0.83
C PHE A 105 -5.13 2.22 -1.55
N CYS A 106 -4.79 1.88 -2.80
CA CYS A 106 -3.81 2.64 -3.58
C CYS A 106 -4.25 4.09 -3.80
N ASN A 107 -5.54 4.33 -4.07
CA ASN A 107 -6.08 5.67 -4.23
C ASN A 107 -6.01 6.47 -2.92
N GLU A 108 -6.44 5.89 -1.79
CA GLU A 108 -6.35 6.50 -0.46
C GLU A 108 -4.89 6.83 -0.11
N TRP A 109 -3.97 5.90 -0.35
CA TRP A 109 -2.54 6.11 -0.10
C TRP A 109 -1.99 7.25 -0.96
N LEU A 110 -2.39 7.32 -2.24
CA LEU A 110 -2.03 8.41 -3.13
C LEU A 110 -2.57 9.77 -2.66
N GLU A 111 -3.68 9.85 -2.00
CA GLU A 111 -4.23 11.10 -1.46
C GLU A 111 -3.45 11.58 -0.24
N THR A 112 -3.06 10.69 0.64
CA THR A 112 -2.43 11.00 1.92
C THR A 112 -0.92 11.12 1.88
N THR A 113 -0.24 10.49 0.88
CA THR A 113 1.22 10.45 0.83
C THR A 113 1.84 11.79 0.47
N THR A 114 2.96 12.11 1.12
CA THR A 114 3.81 13.29 0.86
C THR A 114 5.04 12.98 0.01
N ILE A 115 5.16 11.75 -0.50
CA ILE A 115 6.35 11.28 -1.22
C ILE A 115 6.58 12.09 -2.51
N LYS A 116 7.80 12.59 -2.68
CA LYS A 116 8.24 13.19 -3.96
C LYS A 116 8.15 12.12 -5.06
N GLY A 117 7.56 12.46 -6.21
CA GLY A 117 7.35 11.49 -7.31
C GLY A 117 6.01 10.76 -7.30
N LYS A 118 5.05 11.17 -6.49
CA LYS A 118 3.65 10.69 -6.45
C LYS A 118 3.03 10.48 -7.85
N LYS A 119 3.37 11.32 -8.83
CA LYS A 119 2.90 11.21 -10.23
C LYS A 119 3.25 9.87 -10.86
N ASN A 120 4.40 9.26 -10.53
CA ASN A 120 4.81 7.97 -11.08
C ASN A 120 3.91 6.84 -10.58
N TYR A 121 3.59 6.85 -9.28
CA TYR A 121 2.66 5.87 -8.69
C TYR A 121 1.26 5.99 -9.27
N LYS A 122 0.77 7.23 -9.44
CA LYS A 122 -0.53 7.48 -10.09
C LYS A 122 -0.56 6.94 -11.52
N SER A 123 0.49 7.20 -12.31
CA SER A 123 0.59 6.70 -13.68
C SER A 123 0.68 5.16 -13.74
N ALA A 124 1.39 4.53 -12.80
CA ALA A 124 1.48 3.09 -12.71
C ALA A 124 0.13 2.46 -12.32
N LEU A 125 -0.59 3.05 -11.36
CA LEU A 125 -1.91 2.61 -10.95
C LEU A 125 -2.92 2.72 -12.09
N HIS A 126 -2.94 3.82 -12.82
CA HIS A 126 -3.81 3.97 -14.01
C HIS A 126 -3.51 2.89 -15.05
N ALA A 127 -2.23 2.63 -15.35
CA ALA A 127 -1.86 1.58 -16.29
C ALA A 127 -2.27 0.18 -15.80
N PHE A 128 -2.27 -0.04 -14.48
CA PHE A 128 -2.69 -1.30 -13.88
C PHE A 128 -4.21 -1.48 -13.97
N VAL A 129 -4.98 -0.43 -13.68
CA VAL A 129 -6.45 -0.41 -13.83
C VAL A 129 -6.84 -0.59 -15.31
N ASP A 130 -6.13 0.07 -16.25
CA ASP A 130 -6.32 -0.16 -17.70
C ASP A 130 -6.12 -1.63 -18.09
N TYR A 131 -5.11 -2.30 -17.51
CA TYR A 131 -4.86 -3.72 -17.75
C TYR A 131 -5.96 -4.61 -17.17
N LEU A 132 -6.42 -4.30 -15.95
CA LEU A 132 -7.45 -5.08 -15.26
C LEU A 132 -8.83 -4.93 -15.91
N GLY A 133 -9.12 -3.77 -16.51
CA GLY A 133 -10.46 -3.41 -17.01
C GLY A 133 -11.48 -3.18 -15.88
N THR A 134 -11.04 -3.09 -14.63
CA THR A 134 -11.87 -2.84 -13.45
C THR A 134 -11.11 -2.02 -12.42
N ASP A 135 -11.84 -1.27 -11.61
CA ASP A 135 -11.35 -0.47 -10.49
C ASP A 135 -11.44 -1.18 -9.12
N LYS A 136 -11.74 -2.49 -9.14
CA LYS A 136 -11.86 -3.34 -7.95
C LYS A 136 -10.95 -4.54 -8.08
N LEU A 137 -10.08 -4.72 -7.10
CA LEU A 137 -9.19 -5.88 -7.01
C LEU A 137 -8.81 -6.11 -5.55
N ASN A 138 -9.14 -7.25 -5.00
CA ASN A 138 -8.73 -7.61 -3.65
C ASN A 138 -7.25 -8.03 -3.61
N THR A 139 -6.59 -7.82 -2.47
CA THR A 139 -5.17 -8.15 -2.29
C THR A 139 -4.85 -9.64 -2.46
N ASP A 140 -5.78 -10.53 -2.15
CA ASP A 140 -5.66 -11.99 -2.36
C ASP A 140 -5.67 -12.37 -3.85
N GLN A 141 -6.30 -11.56 -4.69
CA GLN A 141 -6.35 -11.74 -6.14
C GLN A 141 -5.07 -11.22 -6.85
N VAL A 142 -4.23 -10.44 -6.15
CA VAL A 142 -2.93 -10.02 -6.68
C VAL A 142 -1.97 -11.21 -6.66
N THR A 143 -1.92 -11.95 -7.76
CA THR A 143 -1.08 -13.14 -7.92
C THR A 143 0.12 -12.87 -8.81
N SER A 144 1.16 -13.71 -8.72
CA SER A 144 2.32 -13.65 -9.62
C SER A 144 1.92 -13.81 -11.09
N ARG A 145 0.89 -14.61 -11.38
CA ARG A 145 0.33 -14.76 -12.73
C ARG A 145 -0.27 -13.45 -13.24
N LEU A 146 -1.07 -12.77 -12.42
CA LEU A 146 -1.66 -11.47 -12.76
C LEU A 146 -0.55 -10.43 -13.04
N LEU A 147 0.47 -10.38 -12.18
CA LEU A 147 1.58 -9.44 -12.32
C LEU A 147 2.45 -9.73 -13.55
N ASN A 148 2.67 -10.99 -13.90
CA ASN A 148 3.35 -11.36 -15.15
C ASN A 148 2.54 -10.94 -16.37
N GLY A 149 1.21 -11.12 -16.36
CA GLY A 149 0.33 -10.62 -17.41
C GLY A 149 0.39 -9.08 -17.55
N PHE A 150 0.41 -8.36 -16.43
CA PHE A 150 0.59 -6.91 -16.45
C PHE A 150 1.95 -6.50 -17.02
N LYS A 151 3.03 -7.19 -16.66
CA LYS A 151 4.35 -6.98 -17.24
C LYS A 151 4.33 -7.14 -18.77
N GLU A 152 3.74 -8.20 -19.28
CA GLU A 152 3.61 -8.45 -20.72
C GLU A 152 2.77 -7.37 -21.42
N PHE A 153 1.66 -6.96 -20.81
CA PHE A 153 0.86 -5.84 -21.29
C PHE A 153 1.69 -4.56 -21.44
N LEU A 154 2.53 -4.23 -20.44
CA LEU A 154 3.40 -3.07 -20.48
C LEU A 154 4.49 -3.20 -21.58
N LEU A 155 5.06 -4.40 -21.77
CA LEU A 155 6.04 -4.66 -22.83
C LEU A 155 5.44 -4.48 -24.22
N ILE A 156 4.28 -5.06 -24.47
CA ILE A 156 3.56 -4.90 -25.76
C ILE A 156 3.22 -3.43 -26.02
N LYS A 157 2.73 -2.70 -25.01
CA LYS A 157 2.43 -1.27 -25.11
C LYS A 157 3.70 -0.45 -25.41
N HIS A 158 4.82 -0.84 -24.81
CA HIS A 158 6.13 -0.22 -25.07
C HIS A 158 6.61 -0.48 -26.50
N GLU A 159 6.58 -1.73 -26.97
CA GLU A 159 6.99 -2.11 -28.32
C GLU A 159 6.17 -1.37 -29.41
N ARG A 160 4.85 -1.32 -29.24
CA ARG A 160 3.97 -0.55 -30.14
C ARG A 160 4.38 0.92 -30.20
N ARG A 161 4.70 1.52 -29.03
CA ARG A 161 5.17 2.91 -28.96
C ARG A 161 6.52 3.10 -29.64
N VAL A 162 7.45 2.17 -29.47
CA VAL A 162 8.77 2.16 -30.13
C VAL A 162 8.60 2.15 -31.64
N LEU A 163 7.79 1.23 -32.19
CA LEU A 163 7.54 1.12 -33.63
C LEU A 163 6.92 2.39 -34.21
N LEU A 164 5.95 3.01 -33.51
CA LEU A 164 5.34 4.27 -33.94
C LEU A 164 6.36 5.43 -33.98
N LEU A 165 7.21 5.55 -32.96
CA LEU A 165 8.21 6.62 -32.89
C LEU A 165 9.32 6.42 -33.91
N GLN A 166 9.75 5.17 -34.18
CA GLN A 166 10.71 4.85 -35.24
C GLN A 166 10.18 5.26 -36.60
N LYS A 167 8.92 4.94 -36.93
CA LYS A 167 8.27 5.38 -38.17
C LYS A 167 8.20 6.90 -38.34
N GLN A 168 8.16 7.64 -37.22
CA GLN A 168 8.14 9.10 -37.20
C GLN A 168 9.56 9.73 -37.13
N GLY A 169 10.62 8.94 -37.16
CA GLY A 169 12.00 9.42 -36.99
C GLY A 169 12.28 10.05 -35.62
N LYS A 170 11.41 9.76 -34.63
CA LYS A 170 11.54 10.31 -33.28
C LYS A 170 12.39 9.40 -32.38
N ARG A 171 12.94 9.99 -31.34
CA ARG A 171 13.76 9.26 -30.35
C ARG A 171 12.92 8.17 -29.65
N VAL A 172 13.44 6.97 -29.64
CA VAL A 172 12.86 5.81 -28.99
C VAL A 172 13.10 5.89 -27.47
N PRO A 173 12.06 5.69 -26.63
CA PRO A 173 12.23 5.60 -25.18
C PRO A 173 12.84 4.25 -24.78
N SER A 174 13.57 4.22 -23.65
CA SER A 174 14.03 2.97 -23.05
C SER A 174 12.89 2.22 -22.35
N ASN A 175 13.13 0.97 -21.98
CA ASN A 175 12.18 0.12 -21.25
C ASN A 175 11.91 0.55 -19.79
N ARG A 176 12.49 1.68 -19.36
CA ARG A 176 12.40 2.19 -17.99
C ARG A 176 10.98 2.25 -17.43
N THR A 177 9.99 2.55 -18.28
CA THR A 177 8.59 2.65 -17.86
C THR A 177 8.06 1.32 -17.31
N VAL A 178 8.47 0.18 -17.89
CA VAL A 178 8.04 -1.15 -17.45
C VAL A 178 8.56 -1.44 -16.05
N SER A 179 9.87 -1.29 -15.81
CA SER A 179 10.46 -1.51 -14.49
C SER A 179 9.95 -0.51 -13.45
N LEU A 180 9.73 0.76 -13.84
CA LEU A 180 9.18 1.78 -12.95
C LEU A 180 7.76 1.44 -12.50
N TYR A 181 6.88 1.03 -13.43
CA TYR A 181 5.48 0.72 -13.10
C TYR A 181 5.37 -0.56 -12.27
N MET A 182 6.11 -1.61 -12.63
CA MET A 182 6.18 -2.83 -11.82
C MET A 182 6.69 -2.54 -10.40
N GLY A 183 7.76 -1.74 -10.29
CA GLY A 183 8.31 -1.32 -9.01
C GLY A 183 7.34 -0.46 -8.19
N SER A 184 6.57 0.41 -8.85
CA SER A 184 5.55 1.24 -8.18
C SER A 184 4.40 0.40 -7.62
N ILE A 185 3.88 -0.58 -8.38
CA ILE A 185 2.82 -1.48 -7.89
C ILE A 185 3.34 -2.36 -6.75
N ARG A 186 4.59 -2.85 -6.85
CA ARG A 186 5.25 -3.58 -5.75
C ARG A 186 5.33 -2.74 -4.47
N HIS A 187 5.71 -1.48 -4.58
CA HIS A 187 5.79 -0.58 -3.44
C HIS A 187 4.41 -0.38 -2.80
N LEU A 188 3.38 -0.09 -3.60
CA LEU A 188 2.01 0.07 -3.12
C LEU A 188 1.49 -1.19 -2.41
N PHE A 189 1.80 -2.37 -2.94
CA PHE A 189 1.43 -3.64 -2.32
C PHE A 189 2.14 -3.85 -0.97
N ASN A 190 3.41 -3.46 -0.87
CA ASN A 190 4.16 -3.52 0.39
C ASN A 190 3.62 -2.51 1.41
N GLU A 191 3.20 -1.31 0.98
CA GLU A 191 2.55 -0.35 1.87
C GLU A 191 1.18 -0.86 2.38
N ALA A 192 0.42 -1.58 1.53
CA ALA A 192 -0.79 -2.27 1.98
C ALA A 192 -0.46 -3.34 3.05
N LYS A 193 0.58 -4.15 2.83
CA LYS A 193 1.04 -5.13 3.85
C LYS A 193 1.41 -4.45 5.15
N LYS A 194 2.11 -3.33 5.12
CA LYS A 194 2.48 -2.58 6.34
C LYS A 194 1.28 -2.02 7.09
N LYS A 195 0.25 -1.56 6.36
CA LYS A 195 -0.96 -0.99 6.98
C LYS A 195 -1.85 -2.04 7.62
N TYR A 196 -1.98 -3.22 6.99
CA TYR A 196 -3.00 -4.20 7.35
C TYR A 196 -2.47 -5.45 8.08
N ASN A 197 -1.17 -5.75 7.98
CA ASN A 197 -0.57 -6.85 8.72
C ASN A 197 -0.02 -6.37 10.07
N ASP A 198 -0.26 -7.16 11.10
CA ASP A 198 0.37 -7.04 12.41
C ASP A 198 1.39 -8.16 12.55
N TYR A 199 2.66 -7.84 12.30
CA TYR A 199 3.74 -8.84 12.34
C TYR A 199 4.12 -9.23 13.77
N ASP A 200 3.90 -8.33 14.74
CA ASP A 200 4.22 -8.59 16.15
C ASP A 200 3.28 -9.65 16.73
N ARG A 201 2.02 -9.63 16.27
CA ARG A 201 0.99 -10.61 16.68
C ARG A 201 0.84 -11.77 15.71
N ASN A 202 1.67 -11.82 14.65
CA ASN A 202 1.57 -12.81 13.57
C ASN A 202 0.19 -12.86 12.90
N ILE A 203 -0.48 -11.72 12.81
CA ILE A 203 -1.79 -11.58 12.16
C ILE A 203 -1.57 -11.01 10.77
N LEU A 204 -1.67 -11.86 9.77
CA LEU A 204 -1.39 -11.49 8.38
C LEU A 204 -2.69 -11.46 7.56
N LEU A 205 -3.25 -10.26 7.37
CA LEU A 205 -4.40 -10.08 6.47
C LEU A 205 -3.99 -10.21 5.00
N ILE A 206 -2.74 -9.85 4.67
CA ILE A 206 -2.13 -9.98 3.35
C ILE A 206 -0.89 -10.88 3.47
N PRO A 207 -1.06 -12.22 3.53
CA PRO A 207 0.06 -13.13 3.74
C PRO A 207 0.91 -13.33 2.49
N ASN A 208 0.34 -13.18 1.30
CA ASN A 208 0.98 -13.45 0.03
C ASN A 208 2.11 -12.46 -0.32
N SER A 209 3.11 -12.95 -1.05
CA SER A 209 4.24 -12.16 -1.57
C SER A 209 4.41 -12.40 -3.07
N PRO A 210 3.45 -11.97 -3.91
CA PRO A 210 3.40 -12.34 -5.33
C PRO A 210 4.58 -11.80 -6.13
N PHE A 211 5.25 -10.76 -5.68
CA PHE A 211 6.39 -10.15 -6.35
C PHE A 211 7.71 -10.92 -6.19
N GLU A 212 7.79 -11.88 -5.28
CA GLU A 212 8.96 -12.74 -5.12
C GLU A 212 9.17 -13.67 -6.34
N HIS A 213 8.07 -13.96 -7.04
CA HIS A 213 8.05 -14.85 -8.21
C HIS A 213 7.83 -14.10 -9.53
N VAL A 214 8.15 -12.80 -9.56
CA VAL A 214 8.01 -11.96 -10.76
C VAL A 214 9.33 -11.29 -11.07
N ASP A 215 9.93 -11.68 -12.19
CA ASP A 215 11.12 -11.03 -12.71
C ASP A 215 10.75 -9.68 -13.35
N VAL A 216 11.21 -8.61 -12.74
CA VAL A 216 11.07 -7.26 -13.28
C VAL A 216 12.23 -7.01 -14.25
N PRO A 217 11.96 -6.61 -15.51
CA PRO A 217 13.02 -6.32 -16.48
C PRO A 217 14.01 -5.28 -15.93
N LYS A 218 15.30 -5.58 -16.02
CA LYS A 218 16.32 -4.64 -15.64
C LYS A 218 16.25 -3.41 -16.55
N GLN A 219 16.38 -2.25 -15.96
CA GLN A 219 16.46 -1.01 -16.71
C GLN A 219 17.72 -1.01 -17.57
N GLU A 220 17.57 -0.65 -18.85
CA GLU A 220 18.72 -0.42 -19.72
C GLU A 220 19.65 0.64 -19.14
N ALA A 221 20.94 0.42 -19.28
CA ALA A 221 21.94 1.37 -18.81
C ALA A 221 21.73 2.71 -19.53
N THR A 222 21.65 3.78 -18.74
CA THR A 222 21.55 5.12 -19.31
C THR A 222 22.87 5.48 -19.99
N ARG A 223 22.79 5.96 -21.23
CA ARG A 223 23.99 6.47 -21.93
C ARG A 223 24.64 7.55 -21.07
N LYS A 224 25.91 7.34 -20.73
CA LYS A 224 26.73 8.36 -20.08
C LYS A 224 26.78 9.61 -20.97
N ARG A 225 26.41 10.75 -20.40
CA ARG A 225 26.41 12.05 -21.08
C ARG A 225 27.57 12.93 -20.61
N ALA A 226 28.61 12.31 -20.07
CA ALA A 226 29.79 13.05 -19.66
C ALA A 226 30.41 13.72 -20.90
N LEU A 227 30.70 15.01 -20.79
CA LEU A 227 31.45 15.77 -21.78
C LEU A 227 32.94 15.57 -21.56
N SER A 228 33.74 15.63 -22.62
CA SER A 228 35.16 15.62 -22.47
C SER A 228 35.67 16.96 -21.87
N ALA A 229 36.83 16.93 -21.23
CA ALA A 229 37.41 18.13 -20.63
C ALA A 229 37.60 19.26 -21.68
N GLU A 230 37.91 18.91 -22.92
CA GLU A 230 38.01 19.85 -24.03
C GLU A 230 36.73 20.59 -24.34
N VAL A 231 35.60 19.87 -24.31
CA VAL A 231 34.24 20.46 -24.52
C VAL A 231 33.90 21.39 -23.36
N VAL A 232 34.17 20.96 -22.13
CA VAL A 232 33.97 21.81 -20.94
C VAL A 232 34.79 23.09 -21.04
N LYS A 233 36.06 22.98 -21.40
CA LYS A 233 36.98 24.13 -21.64
C LYS A 233 36.42 25.07 -22.70
N LYS A 234 35.96 24.54 -23.83
CA LYS A 234 35.33 25.36 -24.90
C LYS A 234 34.09 26.12 -24.38
N ILE A 235 33.25 25.48 -23.56
CA ILE A 235 32.08 26.17 -22.98
C ILE A 235 32.51 27.27 -22.02
N TRP A 236 33.56 27.03 -21.24
CA TRP A 236 34.11 28.02 -20.31
C TRP A 236 34.65 29.25 -21.07
N GLU A 237 35.34 29.04 -22.18
CA GLU A 237 35.96 30.09 -23.03
C GLU A 237 34.97 30.82 -23.96
N LEU A 238 33.69 30.37 -24.03
CA LEU A 238 32.69 31.06 -24.83
C LEU A 238 32.56 32.53 -24.41
N PRO A 239 32.52 33.49 -25.35
CA PRO A 239 32.32 34.90 -24.99
C PRO A 239 30.92 35.13 -24.45
N TYR A 240 30.77 36.05 -23.51
CA TYR A 240 29.46 36.55 -23.10
C TYR A 240 28.87 37.45 -24.17
N MET A 241 27.54 37.38 -24.34
CA MET A 241 26.82 38.37 -25.16
C MET A 241 26.81 39.70 -24.42
N LEU A 242 27.18 40.77 -25.09
CA LEU A 242 27.23 42.11 -24.56
C LEU A 242 26.02 42.92 -25.06
N ASN A 243 25.60 43.91 -24.27
CA ASN A 243 24.64 44.93 -24.68
C ASN A 243 25.34 46.08 -25.44
N ALA A 244 24.56 47.07 -25.96
CA ALA A 244 25.10 48.19 -26.70
C ALA A 244 26.13 49.02 -25.89
N ASN A 245 26.14 48.93 -24.56
CA ASN A 245 27.02 49.64 -23.67
C ASN A 245 28.26 48.83 -23.27
N GLY A 246 28.53 47.70 -23.92
CA GLY A 246 29.68 46.82 -23.64
C GLY A 246 29.59 46.02 -22.33
N LYS A 247 28.44 46.03 -21.63
CA LYS A 247 28.22 45.20 -20.45
C LYS A 247 27.55 43.88 -20.80
N GLU A 248 27.76 42.88 -19.99
CA GLU A 248 27.12 41.56 -20.15
C GLU A 248 25.59 41.70 -20.24
N LYS A 249 25.03 41.12 -21.28
CA LYS A 249 23.60 41.13 -21.54
C LYS A 249 22.88 40.12 -20.64
N ASN A 250 21.86 40.55 -19.95
CA ASN A 250 20.98 39.61 -19.28
C ASN A 250 20.12 38.86 -20.31
N CYS A 251 20.54 37.64 -20.67
CA CYS A 251 19.89 36.80 -21.68
C CYS A 251 20.06 35.31 -21.33
N LEU A 252 19.22 34.48 -21.92
CA LEU A 252 19.21 33.03 -21.66
C LEU A 252 20.56 32.36 -22.01
N TYR A 253 21.30 32.85 -22.99
CA TYR A 253 22.57 32.30 -23.38
C TYR A 253 23.60 32.50 -22.24
N ASN A 254 23.74 33.71 -21.73
CA ASN A 254 24.71 34.01 -20.64
C ASN A 254 24.33 33.24 -19.38
N LEU A 255 23.02 33.26 -19.01
CA LEU A 255 22.50 32.51 -17.86
C LEU A 255 22.76 30.97 -18.01
N ALA A 256 22.56 30.42 -19.20
CA ALA A 256 22.82 29.00 -19.44
C ALA A 256 24.32 28.64 -19.26
N LYS A 257 25.19 29.53 -19.73
CA LYS A 257 26.67 29.39 -19.53
C LYS A 257 27.02 29.42 -18.06
N ASP A 258 26.52 30.39 -17.31
CA ASP A 258 26.77 30.55 -15.88
C ASP A 258 26.25 29.34 -15.07
N CYS A 259 25.03 28.93 -15.33
CA CYS A 259 24.43 27.74 -14.70
C CYS A 259 25.23 26.47 -15.01
N PHE A 260 25.77 26.31 -16.24
CA PHE A 260 26.58 25.17 -16.60
C PHE A 260 27.91 25.18 -15.83
N ILE A 261 28.61 26.34 -15.81
CA ILE A 261 29.90 26.50 -15.14
C ILE A 261 29.74 26.27 -13.63
N LEU A 262 28.74 26.90 -13.00
CA LEU A 262 28.44 26.71 -11.58
C LEU A 262 28.11 25.26 -11.25
N SER A 263 27.21 24.64 -12.03
CA SER A 263 26.90 23.22 -11.82
C SER A 263 28.12 22.32 -11.93
N PHE A 264 29.04 22.60 -12.89
CA PHE A 264 30.26 21.86 -13.05
C PHE A 264 31.23 22.07 -11.89
N ALA A 265 31.43 23.31 -11.47
CA ALA A 265 32.32 23.68 -10.35
C ALA A 265 31.81 23.12 -9.00
N LEU A 266 30.50 23.02 -8.83
CA LEU A 266 29.84 22.44 -7.66
C LEU A 266 29.60 20.93 -7.79
N ILE A 267 30.44 20.23 -8.54
CA ILE A 267 30.46 18.76 -8.68
C ILE A 267 29.12 18.20 -9.22
N GLY A 268 28.48 18.94 -10.12
CA GLY A 268 27.26 18.49 -10.79
C GLY A 268 25.97 18.73 -9.98
N ILE A 269 25.93 19.79 -9.18
CA ILE A 269 24.70 20.21 -8.50
C ILE A 269 23.55 20.31 -9.50
N ASN A 270 22.39 19.81 -9.12
CA ASN A 270 21.24 19.89 -10.02
C ASN A 270 20.65 21.31 -10.02
N SER A 271 19.91 21.65 -11.11
CA SER A 271 19.37 22.99 -11.29
C SER A 271 18.38 23.41 -10.19
N VAL A 272 17.65 22.46 -9.60
CA VAL A 272 16.69 22.75 -8.51
C VAL A 272 17.44 23.21 -7.27
N ASP A 273 18.50 22.50 -6.91
CA ASP A 273 19.31 22.82 -5.74
C ASP A 273 20.08 24.12 -5.99
N LEU A 274 20.62 24.32 -7.23
CA LEU A 274 21.28 25.56 -7.62
C LEU A 274 20.35 26.78 -7.50
N TYR A 275 19.09 26.68 -7.95
CA TYR A 275 18.12 27.77 -7.85
C TYR A 275 17.54 27.97 -6.45
N SER A 276 17.67 26.96 -5.59
CA SER A 276 17.20 27.02 -4.19
C SER A 276 18.28 27.49 -3.21
N CYS A 277 19.52 27.69 -3.66
CA CYS A 277 20.60 28.26 -2.85
C CYS A 277 20.26 29.74 -2.50
N VAL A 278 19.94 30.00 -1.24
CA VAL A 278 19.57 31.34 -0.75
C VAL A 278 20.76 32.05 -0.09
N GLU A 279 21.70 31.29 0.49
CA GLU A 279 22.92 31.80 1.14
C GLU A 279 24.12 30.94 0.77
N ILE A 280 25.22 31.58 0.40
CA ILE A 280 26.55 30.96 0.25
C ILE A 280 27.37 31.48 1.43
N GLU A 281 27.54 30.62 2.45
CA GLU A 281 28.56 30.88 3.47
C GLU A 281 29.94 30.70 2.82
N THR A 282 30.64 31.80 2.64
CA THR A 282 32.06 31.79 2.28
C THR A 282 32.86 31.47 3.54
N MET A 283 33.47 30.28 3.61
CA MET A 283 34.53 29.98 4.56
C MET A 283 35.82 30.71 4.21
#